data_58c8559776add51bf5716a69742b1c28
#
_entry.id   58c8559776add51bf5716a69742b1c28
#
_cell.length_a   1.000
_cell.length_b   1.000
_cell.length_c   1.000
_cell.angle_alpha   90.00
_cell.angle_beta   90.00
_cell.angle_gamma   90.00
#
_symmetry.space_group_name_H-M   'P 1'
#
loop_
_entity.id
_entity.type
_entity.pdbx_description
1 polymer ?
#
loop_
_entity_poly.entity_id
_entity_poly.type
_entity_poly.pdbx_seq_one_letter_code
_entity_poly.pdbx_strand_id
1 'polypeptide(L)'
;MKNILIIGATGSIGRQVRETLYQETDFKLVLFSRHIREDNIDPQREIAVKGNALNKEDVFKAAKGQDVVFVALSGDIASFGRTIVAALEDLQPNAPKLIFLTTMGIYQEIPSWLGDSPDPYYNPILRGFRQAADIIEASTLNYTIIRPGWFTNGPVNYELTKKGEPFGGHDVSR
;
A
#
# COMPACT_ATOMS: atom_id res chain seq x y z
N MET A 1 15.24 -6.04 14.68
CA MET A 1 15.29 -5.43 13.33
C MET A 1 14.10 -6.01 12.55
N LYS A 2 13.27 -5.17 11.92
CA LYS A 2 12.12 -5.61 11.12
C LYS A 2 12.49 -5.73 9.65
N ASN A 3 11.82 -6.66 8.96
CA ASN A 3 11.93 -6.86 7.53
C ASN A 3 10.66 -6.32 6.86
N ILE A 4 10.80 -5.37 5.95
CA ILE A 4 9.68 -4.68 5.30
C ILE A 4 9.73 -4.94 3.79
N LEU A 5 8.68 -5.52 3.24
CA LEU A 5 8.49 -5.62 1.80
C LEU A 5 7.72 -4.39 1.30
N ILE A 6 8.28 -3.70 0.30
CA ILE A 6 7.63 -2.57 -0.38
C ILE A 6 7.25 -3.01 -1.79
N ILE A 7 5.97 -3.29 -2.01
CA ILE A 7 5.41 -3.60 -3.35
C ILE A 7 5.05 -2.28 -4.02
N GLY A 8 5.66 -2.02 -5.18
CA GLY A 8 5.61 -0.73 -5.86
C GLY A 8 6.74 0.21 -5.47
N ALA A 9 7.89 -0.34 -5.05
CA ALA A 9 9.06 0.40 -4.57
C ALA A 9 9.63 1.44 -5.55
N THR A 10 9.36 1.33 -6.85
CA THR A 10 9.79 2.29 -7.87
C THR A 10 8.78 3.40 -8.16
N GLY A 11 7.57 3.31 -7.59
CA GLY A 11 6.53 4.34 -7.68
C GLY A 11 6.84 5.56 -6.78
N SER A 12 6.11 6.66 -6.96
CA SER A 12 6.36 7.90 -6.20
C SER A 12 6.23 7.70 -4.68
N ILE A 13 5.17 7.05 -4.23
CA ILE A 13 4.94 6.78 -2.80
C ILE A 13 5.88 5.68 -2.29
N GLY A 14 6.09 4.61 -3.07
CA GLY A 14 7.01 3.55 -2.68
C GLY A 14 8.45 4.04 -2.46
N ARG A 15 8.92 4.98 -3.28
CA ARG A 15 10.23 5.63 -3.11
C ARG A 15 10.28 6.48 -1.84
N GLN A 16 9.23 7.26 -1.56
CA GLN A 16 9.18 8.09 -0.36
C GLN A 16 9.17 7.23 0.91
N VAL A 17 8.39 6.15 0.91
CA VAL A 17 8.37 5.19 2.04
C VAL A 17 9.73 4.51 2.22
N ARG A 18 10.36 4.07 1.11
CA ARG A 18 11.73 3.54 1.14
C ARG A 18 12.69 4.52 1.80
N GLU A 19 12.70 5.76 1.32
CA GLU A 19 13.61 6.81 1.80
C GLU A 19 13.41 7.08 3.28
N THR A 20 12.17 7.30 3.71
CA THR A 20 11.82 7.55 5.11
C THR A 20 12.23 6.38 6.02
N LEU A 21 11.89 5.15 5.64
CA LEU A 21 12.27 3.98 6.42
C LEU A 21 13.78 3.75 6.45
N TYR A 22 14.47 4.05 5.36
CA TYR A 22 15.92 3.93 5.30
C TYR A 22 16.63 4.94 6.22
N GLN A 23 16.15 6.18 6.26
CA GLN A 23 16.76 7.26 7.06
C GLN A 23 16.39 7.19 8.55
N GLU A 24 15.14 6.83 8.86
CA GLU A 24 14.62 6.96 10.22
C GLU A 24 14.62 5.65 11.03
N THR A 25 14.96 4.52 10.39
CA THR A 25 14.94 3.19 11.06
C THR A 25 16.17 2.36 10.72
N ASP A 26 16.33 1.24 11.41
CA ASP A 26 17.31 0.19 11.12
C ASP A 26 16.72 -1.00 10.34
N PHE A 27 15.53 -0.86 9.77
CA PHE A 27 14.81 -1.95 9.10
C PHE A 27 15.54 -2.43 7.84
N LYS A 28 15.38 -3.71 7.53
CA LYS A 28 15.74 -4.28 6.25
C LYS A 28 14.59 -4.12 5.28
N LEU A 29 14.89 -3.67 4.07
CA LEU A 29 13.89 -3.35 3.05
C LEU A 29 14.01 -4.32 1.88
N VAL A 30 12.91 -4.96 1.50
CA VAL A 30 12.78 -5.71 0.26
C VAL A 30 12.00 -4.85 -0.72
N LEU A 31 12.66 -4.46 -1.80
CA LEU A 31 12.14 -3.53 -2.80
C LEU A 31 11.59 -4.33 -3.99
N PHE A 32 10.26 -4.46 -4.08
CA PHE A 32 9.62 -5.26 -5.10
C PHE A 32 9.02 -4.41 -6.22
N SER A 33 9.45 -4.66 -7.44
CA SER A 33 8.90 -4.02 -8.64
C SER A 33 9.26 -4.80 -9.91
N ARG A 34 8.46 -4.63 -10.98
CA ARG A 34 8.76 -5.17 -12.31
C ARG A 34 10.05 -4.63 -12.93
N HIS A 35 10.42 -3.40 -12.57
CA HIS A 35 11.52 -2.63 -13.16
C HIS A 35 12.54 -2.16 -12.12
N ILE A 36 12.65 -2.88 -11.01
CA ILE A 36 13.67 -2.55 -9.99
C ILE A 36 15.07 -2.78 -10.57
N ARG A 37 16.01 -1.90 -10.21
CA ARG A 37 17.43 -2.00 -10.58
C ARG A 37 18.25 -2.11 -9.30
N GLU A 38 19.36 -2.85 -9.38
CA GLU A 38 20.25 -3.11 -8.25
C GLU A 38 21.33 -2.03 -8.07
N ASP A 39 21.47 -1.15 -9.05
CA ASP A 39 22.54 -0.13 -9.10
C ASP A 39 22.39 1.03 -8.09
N ASN A 40 21.23 1.13 -7.41
CA ASN A 40 20.92 2.20 -6.46
C ASN A 40 20.34 1.68 -5.14
N ILE A 41 20.88 0.57 -4.62
CA ILE A 41 20.47 0.01 -3.32
C ILE A 41 21.68 -0.13 -2.39
N ASP A 42 21.44 -0.08 -1.09
CA ASP A 42 22.43 -0.45 -0.10
C ASP A 42 22.34 -1.97 0.18
N PRO A 43 23.30 -2.77 -0.30
CA PRO A 43 23.23 -4.24 -0.15
C PRO A 43 23.30 -4.73 1.30
N GLN A 44 23.63 -3.87 2.26
CA GLN A 44 23.62 -4.22 3.69
C GLN A 44 22.20 -4.17 4.28
N ARG A 45 21.32 -3.33 3.72
CA ARG A 45 19.98 -3.08 4.25
C ARG A 45 18.86 -3.31 3.26
N GLU A 46 19.15 -3.37 1.97
CA GLU A 46 18.15 -3.44 0.91
C GLU A 46 18.38 -4.63 -0.01
N ILE A 47 17.28 -5.23 -0.46
CA ILE A 47 17.27 -6.31 -1.45
C ILE A 47 16.31 -5.92 -2.57
N ALA A 48 16.80 -5.87 -3.81
CA ALA A 48 15.95 -5.67 -4.98
C ALA A 48 15.35 -7.01 -5.42
N VAL A 49 14.03 -7.05 -5.55
CA VAL A 49 13.30 -8.23 -6.02
C VAL A 49 12.48 -7.85 -7.25
N LYS A 50 12.87 -8.37 -8.40
CA LYS A 50 12.09 -8.21 -9.62
C LYS A 50 10.93 -9.19 -9.62
N GLY A 51 9.70 -8.68 -9.76
CA GLY A 51 8.50 -9.51 -9.78
C GLY A 51 7.26 -8.75 -10.22
N ASN A 52 6.18 -9.51 -10.45
CA ASN A 52 4.88 -8.99 -10.84
C ASN A 52 3.86 -9.18 -9.71
N ALA A 53 3.26 -8.09 -9.23
CA ALA A 53 2.25 -8.14 -8.17
C ALA A 53 0.92 -8.82 -8.59
N LEU A 54 0.74 -9.15 -9.87
CA LEU A 54 -0.34 -10.00 -10.37
C LEU A 54 0.05 -11.50 -10.40
N ASN A 55 1.29 -11.83 -10.08
CA ASN A 55 1.75 -13.21 -9.95
C ASN A 55 1.80 -13.59 -8.48
N LYS A 56 0.91 -14.52 -8.06
CA LYS A 56 0.81 -14.96 -6.67
C LYS A 56 2.13 -15.54 -6.15
N GLU A 57 2.83 -16.31 -6.96
CA GLU A 57 4.10 -16.96 -6.58
C GLU A 57 5.22 -15.93 -6.36
N ASP A 58 5.29 -14.89 -7.20
CA ASP A 58 6.27 -13.80 -7.02
C ASP A 58 6.03 -13.08 -5.69
N VAL A 59 4.76 -12.75 -5.39
CA VAL A 59 4.39 -12.08 -4.14
C VAL A 59 4.64 -12.98 -2.94
N PHE A 60 4.25 -14.26 -3.00
CA PHE A 60 4.46 -15.24 -1.94
C PHE A 60 5.94 -15.36 -1.56
N LYS A 61 6.82 -15.52 -2.58
CA LYS A 61 8.27 -15.63 -2.35
C LYS A 61 8.85 -14.37 -1.72
N ALA A 62 8.44 -13.20 -2.20
CA ALA A 62 8.92 -11.93 -1.69
C ALA A 62 8.42 -11.64 -0.26
N ALA A 63 7.20 -12.07 0.07
CA ALA A 63 6.56 -11.79 1.36
C ALA A 63 6.99 -12.79 2.47
N LYS A 64 7.56 -13.93 2.11
CA LYS A 64 8.00 -14.93 3.08
C LYS A 64 9.08 -14.39 4.00
N GLY A 65 8.85 -14.45 5.32
CA GLY A 65 9.79 -13.98 6.34
C GLY A 65 9.83 -12.47 6.52
N GLN A 66 8.87 -11.74 5.94
CA GLN A 66 8.69 -10.32 6.20
C GLN A 66 7.81 -10.08 7.44
N ASP A 67 8.01 -8.97 8.14
CA ASP A 67 7.15 -8.53 9.24
C ASP A 67 5.97 -7.69 8.73
N VAL A 68 6.23 -6.89 7.67
CA VAL A 68 5.25 -5.99 7.08
C VAL A 68 5.36 -6.02 5.55
N VAL A 69 4.22 -6.00 4.88
CA VAL A 69 4.09 -5.75 3.44
C VAL A 69 3.37 -4.43 3.23
N PHE A 70 4.07 -3.46 2.68
CA PHE A 70 3.52 -2.17 2.26
C PHE A 70 3.25 -2.18 0.76
N VAL A 71 2.04 -1.81 0.36
CA VAL A 71 1.59 -1.83 -1.03
C VAL A 71 1.21 -0.42 -1.49
N ALA A 72 1.91 0.08 -2.52
CA ALA A 72 1.62 1.35 -3.19
C ALA A 72 1.66 1.15 -4.71
N LEU A 73 0.56 0.75 -5.28
CA LEU A 73 0.40 0.42 -6.70
C LEU A 73 -0.65 1.31 -7.36
N SER A 74 -0.59 1.38 -8.68
CA SER A 74 -1.59 2.02 -9.54
C SER A 74 -1.99 1.10 -10.68
N GLY A 75 -3.21 1.26 -11.21
CA GLY A 75 -3.75 0.43 -12.27
C GLY A 75 -4.89 -0.47 -11.77
N ASP A 76 -4.82 -1.77 -12.03
CA ASP A 76 -5.86 -2.73 -11.61
C ASP A 76 -5.73 -3.11 -10.13
N ILE A 77 -6.15 -2.18 -9.28
CA ILE A 77 -6.00 -2.27 -7.81
C ILE A 77 -6.77 -3.47 -7.24
N ALA A 78 -7.93 -3.79 -7.80
CA ALA A 78 -8.73 -4.95 -7.35
C ALA A 78 -7.99 -6.27 -7.58
N SER A 79 -7.38 -6.45 -8.75
CA SER A 79 -6.60 -7.66 -9.05
C SER A 79 -5.32 -7.73 -8.23
N PHE A 80 -4.65 -6.61 -7.97
CA PHE A 80 -3.52 -6.57 -7.05
C PHE A 80 -3.93 -6.98 -5.63
N GLY A 81 -5.03 -6.41 -5.12
CA GLY A 81 -5.58 -6.78 -3.81
C GLY A 81 -5.86 -8.27 -3.69
N ARG A 82 -6.54 -8.84 -4.68
CA ARG A 82 -6.86 -10.27 -4.73
C ARG A 82 -5.60 -11.15 -4.72
N THR A 83 -4.63 -10.84 -5.56
CA THR A 83 -3.39 -11.61 -5.68
C THR A 83 -2.55 -11.53 -4.42
N ILE A 84 -2.39 -10.33 -3.86
CA ILE A 84 -1.58 -10.10 -2.67
C ILE A 84 -2.22 -10.77 -1.45
N VAL A 85 -3.53 -10.59 -1.22
CA VAL A 85 -4.23 -11.25 -0.11
C VAL A 85 -4.08 -12.77 -0.20
N ALA A 86 -4.34 -13.36 -1.38
CA ALA A 86 -4.21 -14.81 -1.56
C ALA A 86 -2.78 -15.33 -1.33
N ALA A 87 -1.75 -14.54 -1.70
CA ALA A 87 -0.36 -14.90 -1.44
C ALA A 87 0.01 -14.82 0.04
N LEU A 88 -0.52 -13.81 0.76
CA LEU A 88 -0.24 -13.64 2.19
C LEU A 88 -1.02 -14.64 3.06
N GLU A 89 -2.24 -15.01 2.67
CA GLU A 89 -3.01 -16.03 3.37
C GLU A 89 -2.34 -17.41 3.32
N ASP A 90 -1.64 -17.75 2.23
CA ASP A 90 -0.84 -18.97 2.13
C ASP A 90 0.36 -18.99 3.12
N LEU A 91 0.71 -17.85 3.70
CA LEU A 91 1.78 -17.74 4.71
C LEU A 91 1.28 -17.90 6.16
N GLN A 92 -0.03 -18.09 6.37
CA GLN A 92 -0.56 -18.32 7.71
C GLN A 92 0.09 -19.55 8.38
N PRO A 93 0.35 -19.52 9.70
CA PRO A 93 0.02 -18.47 10.68
C PRO A 93 1.06 -17.34 10.74
N ASN A 94 2.11 -17.35 9.91
CA ASN A 94 3.20 -16.39 9.91
C ASN A 94 3.07 -15.33 8.83
N ALA A 95 1.83 -14.98 8.46
CA ALA A 95 1.57 -13.94 7.48
C ALA A 95 2.03 -12.56 8.02
N PRO A 96 2.74 -11.75 7.19
CA PRO A 96 3.12 -10.41 7.57
C PRO A 96 1.89 -9.49 7.72
N LYS A 97 2.05 -8.38 8.46
CA LYS A 97 1.03 -7.33 8.48
C LYS A 97 0.94 -6.68 7.09
N LEU A 98 -0.27 -6.59 6.56
CA LEU A 98 -0.53 -5.90 5.28
C LEU A 98 -0.85 -4.42 5.54
N ILE A 99 -0.15 -3.51 4.87
CA ILE A 99 -0.48 -2.08 4.78
C ILE A 99 -0.76 -1.77 3.32
N PHE A 100 -2.01 -1.46 2.98
CA PHE A 100 -2.43 -1.28 1.60
C PHE A 100 -2.91 0.15 1.35
N LEU A 101 -2.24 0.83 0.41
CA LEU A 101 -2.59 2.19 0.02
C LEU A 101 -3.76 2.17 -0.96
N THR A 102 -4.83 2.88 -0.61
CA THR A 102 -6.01 3.08 -1.44
C THR A 102 -6.20 4.59 -1.74
N THR A 103 -7.40 5.09 -1.68
CA THR A 103 -7.72 6.51 -1.86
C THR A 103 -8.89 6.92 -0.96
N MET A 104 -9.03 8.21 -0.70
CA MET A 104 -10.23 8.77 -0.08
C MET A 104 -11.49 8.45 -0.90
N GLY A 105 -12.64 8.44 -0.27
CA GLY A 105 -13.96 8.27 -0.88
C GLY A 105 -14.44 6.83 -1.00
N ILE A 106 -13.61 5.83 -0.72
CA ILE A 106 -14.00 4.41 -0.84
C ILE A 106 -15.03 3.95 0.19
N TYR A 107 -15.28 4.75 1.23
CA TYR A 107 -16.32 4.52 2.25
C TYR A 107 -17.36 5.65 2.29
N GLN A 108 -17.43 6.48 1.25
CA GLN A 108 -18.31 7.65 1.19
C GLN A 108 -18.03 8.67 2.33
N GLU A 109 -16.79 8.76 2.76
CA GLU A 109 -16.34 9.60 3.88
C GLU A 109 -15.97 11.02 3.47
N ILE A 110 -16.10 11.39 2.20
CA ILE A 110 -15.79 12.76 1.74
C ILE A 110 -16.88 13.71 2.26
N PRO A 111 -16.52 14.73 3.07
CA PRO A 111 -17.50 15.70 3.56
C PRO A 111 -18.10 16.51 2.41
N SER A 112 -19.36 16.90 2.53
CA SER A 112 -20.07 17.67 1.48
C SER A 112 -19.41 19.00 1.10
N TRP A 113 -18.67 19.61 2.01
CA TRP A 113 -17.90 20.84 1.76
C TRP A 113 -16.65 20.63 0.91
N LEU A 114 -16.18 19.38 0.77
CA LEU A 114 -15.08 18.99 -0.12
C LEU A 114 -15.57 18.53 -1.50
N GLY A 115 -16.85 18.35 -1.68
CA GLY A 115 -17.49 17.90 -2.91
C GLY A 115 -18.41 16.72 -2.69
N ASP A 116 -18.83 16.09 -3.80
CA ASP A 116 -19.69 14.92 -3.74
C ASP A 116 -18.90 13.68 -3.30
N SER A 117 -19.55 12.83 -2.50
CA SER A 117 -19.06 11.50 -2.17
C SER A 117 -19.83 10.46 -3.01
N PRO A 118 -19.38 10.18 -4.25
CA PRO A 118 -20.07 9.28 -5.14
C PRO A 118 -20.06 7.86 -4.59
N ASP A 119 -21.05 7.05 -5.00
CA ASP A 119 -21.04 5.63 -4.68
C ASP A 119 -19.76 4.98 -5.26
N PRO A 120 -18.88 4.43 -4.40
CA PRO A 120 -17.59 3.93 -4.84
C PRO A 120 -17.68 2.71 -5.76
N TYR A 121 -18.79 1.96 -5.74
CA TYR A 121 -18.97 0.80 -6.62
C TYR A 121 -19.32 1.19 -8.06
N TYR A 122 -19.94 2.35 -8.23
CA TYR A 122 -20.32 2.86 -9.56
C TYR A 122 -19.34 3.90 -10.10
N ASN A 123 -18.51 4.50 -9.25
CA ASN A 123 -17.49 5.44 -9.68
C ASN A 123 -16.31 4.72 -10.32
N PRO A 124 -15.95 4.99 -11.60
CA PRO A 124 -14.88 4.27 -12.30
C PRO A 124 -13.50 4.38 -11.62
N ILE A 125 -13.21 5.49 -10.93
CA ILE A 125 -11.94 5.72 -10.24
C ILE A 125 -11.90 4.96 -8.91
N LEU A 126 -12.98 5.01 -8.13
CA LEU A 126 -13.03 4.45 -6.78
C LEU A 126 -13.26 2.93 -6.76
N ARG A 127 -13.97 2.40 -7.77
CA ARG A 127 -14.42 1.00 -7.80
C ARG A 127 -13.30 -0.01 -7.55
N GLY A 128 -12.17 0.14 -8.23
CA GLY A 128 -11.04 -0.76 -8.06
C GLY A 128 -10.46 -0.73 -6.64
N PHE A 129 -10.37 0.47 -6.05
CA PHE A 129 -9.92 0.63 -4.67
C PHE A 129 -10.92 0.09 -3.65
N ARG A 130 -12.23 0.32 -3.89
CA ARG A 130 -13.29 -0.22 -3.02
C ARG A 130 -13.27 -1.75 -3.04
N GLN A 131 -13.20 -2.37 -4.21
CA GLN A 131 -13.11 -3.82 -4.36
C GLN A 131 -11.87 -4.41 -3.68
N ALA A 132 -10.72 -3.75 -3.79
CA ALA A 132 -9.51 -4.18 -3.06
C ALA A 132 -9.72 -4.10 -1.55
N ALA A 133 -10.34 -3.03 -1.06
CA ALA A 133 -10.68 -2.89 0.36
C ALA A 133 -11.63 -3.99 0.83
N ASP A 134 -12.68 -4.34 0.05
CA ASP A 134 -13.59 -5.44 0.36
C ASP A 134 -12.86 -6.77 0.51
N ILE A 135 -11.93 -7.07 -0.42
CA ILE A 135 -11.13 -8.31 -0.39
C ILE A 135 -10.25 -8.35 0.86
N ILE A 136 -9.60 -7.23 1.20
CA ILE A 136 -8.73 -7.14 2.38
C ILE A 136 -9.54 -7.26 3.66
N GLU A 137 -10.69 -6.58 3.75
CA GLU A 137 -11.58 -6.62 4.91
C GLU A 137 -12.20 -8.02 5.14
N ALA A 138 -12.43 -8.79 4.07
CA ALA A 138 -12.91 -10.16 4.15
C ALA A 138 -11.82 -11.19 4.49
N SER A 139 -10.55 -10.81 4.45
CA SER A 139 -9.41 -11.71 4.72
C SER A 139 -9.20 -11.95 6.22
N THR A 140 -8.39 -12.97 6.53
CA THR A 140 -7.94 -13.27 7.89
C THR A 140 -6.65 -12.54 8.29
N LEU A 141 -6.15 -11.66 7.43
CA LEU A 141 -4.88 -10.97 7.61
C LEU A 141 -4.97 -9.86 8.68
N ASN A 142 -3.86 -9.62 9.36
CA ASN A 142 -3.68 -8.37 10.09
C ASN A 142 -3.39 -7.27 9.08
N TYR A 143 -4.31 -6.33 8.90
CA TYR A 143 -4.20 -5.30 7.87
C TYR A 143 -4.39 -3.87 8.38
N THR A 144 -3.95 -2.92 7.56
CA THR A 144 -4.28 -1.50 7.64
C THR A 144 -4.52 -0.98 6.21
N ILE A 145 -5.67 -0.35 5.97
CA ILE A 145 -5.99 0.32 4.71
C ILE A 145 -5.77 1.81 4.90
N ILE A 146 -4.85 2.38 4.12
CA ILE A 146 -4.56 3.82 4.11
C ILE A 146 -5.38 4.47 3.01
N ARG A 147 -6.09 5.55 3.33
CA ARG A 147 -6.98 6.31 2.42
C ARG A 147 -6.52 7.76 2.34
N PRO A 148 -5.47 8.06 1.58
CA PRO A 148 -4.96 9.42 1.50
C PRO A 148 -5.89 10.32 0.67
N GLY A 149 -5.84 11.62 0.95
CA GLY A 149 -6.30 12.65 0.04
C GLY A 149 -5.41 12.77 -1.21
N TRP A 150 -5.57 13.85 -1.97
CA TRP A 150 -4.72 14.12 -3.13
C TRP A 150 -3.28 14.41 -2.71
N PHE A 151 -2.34 13.71 -3.34
CA PHE A 151 -0.93 13.89 -3.03
C PHE A 151 -0.38 15.19 -3.60
N THR A 152 0.28 15.96 -2.75
CA THR A 152 1.01 17.17 -3.11
C THR A 152 2.51 17.01 -2.83
N ASN A 153 3.31 17.97 -3.31
CA ASN A 153 4.75 18.07 -3.02
C ASN A 153 5.04 19.24 -2.05
N GLY A 154 4.03 19.67 -1.29
CA GLY A 154 4.17 20.71 -0.29
C GLY A 154 4.93 20.25 0.96
N PRO A 155 5.05 21.15 1.97
CA PRO A 155 5.62 20.78 3.26
C PRO A 155 4.79 19.68 3.92
N VAL A 156 5.43 18.90 4.80
CA VAL A 156 4.76 17.83 5.54
C VAL A 156 3.59 18.41 6.33
N ASN A 157 2.38 18.03 5.95
CA ASN A 157 1.15 18.42 6.60
C ASN A 157 0.12 17.30 6.42
N TYR A 158 -0.28 16.67 7.52
CA TYR A 158 -1.27 15.60 7.50
C TYR A 158 -2.01 15.52 8.83
N GLU A 159 -3.21 14.99 8.76
CA GLU A 159 -4.01 14.57 9.90
C GLU A 159 -4.34 13.08 9.76
N LEU A 160 -4.37 12.35 10.86
CA LEU A 160 -4.73 10.94 10.88
C LEU A 160 -6.13 10.78 11.47
N THR A 161 -7.03 10.20 10.67
CA THR A 161 -8.39 9.83 11.09
C THR A 161 -8.62 8.34 10.89
N LYS A 162 -9.55 7.77 11.64
CA LYS A 162 -9.96 6.37 11.51
C LYS A 162 -11.21 6.24 10.63
N LYS A 163 -11.51 5.01 10.20
CA LYS A 163 -12.76 4.71 9.52
C LYS A 163 -13.95 5.10 10.41
N GLY A 164 -14.87 5.91 9.89
CA GLY A 164 -16.03 6.43 10.61
C GLY A 164 -15.83 7.80 11.28
N GLU A 165 -14.59 8.31 11.34
CA GLU A 165 -14.29 9.68 11.76
C GLU A 165 -14.39 10.64 10.57
N PRO A 166 -14.71 11.93 10.80
CA PRO A 166 -14.74 12.92 9.74
C PRO A 166 -13.40 13.00 9.00
N PHE A 167 -13.46 13.03 7.67
CA PHE A 167 -12.28 13.22 6.86
C PHE A 167 -11.88 14.70 6.84
N GLY A 168 -10.68 15.01 7.30
CA GLY A 168 -10.29 16.38 7.66
C GLY A 168 -9.85 17.27 6.51
N GLY A 169 -9.46 16.73 5.33
CA GLY A 169 -8.88 17.55 4.28
C GLY A 169 -8.87 16.90 2.90
N HIS A 170 -8.58 17.73 1.88
CA HIS A 170 -8.51 17.29 0.48
C HIS A 170 -7.12 16.78 0.09
N ASP A 171 -6.08 17.46 0.58
CA ASP A 171 -4.70 17.22 0.17
C ASP A 171 -3.83 16.66 1.29
N VAL A 172 -2.82 15.89 0.92
CA VAL A 172 -1.78 15.38 1.83
C VAL A 172 -0.42 15.43 1.12
N SER A 173 0.63 15.81 1.83
CA SER A 173 1.99 15.74 1.30
C SER A 173 2.45 14.28 1.12
N ARG A 174 3.31 14.07 0.13
CA ARG A 174 3.96 12.78 -0.09
C ARG A 174 5.00 12.46 0.98
#